data_a2af8f004838163b2bf39d6fa4708857
#
_entry.id   a2af8f004838163b2bf39d6fa4708857
#
_cell.length_a   1.000
_cell.length_b   1.000
_cell.length_c   1.000
_cell.angle_alpha   90.00
_cell.angle_beta   90.00
_cell.angle_gamma   90.00
#
_symmetry.space_group_name_H-M   'P 1'
#
loop_
_entity.id
_entity.type
_entity.pdbx_description
1 polymer ?
#
loop_
_entity_poly.entity_id
_entity_poly.type
_entity_poly.pdbx_seq_one_letter_code
_entity_poly.pdbx_strand_id
1 'polypeptide(L)'
;MINKLRANYNLSNVLVRILLVLAYVLYSWQKSLAVATLTLGQMMGQALSGNYNLWVALLTSAILGVIIMVIAPLIANVFLNYSRFYTVPRAEYGLIAMLFIALYFAICGVLRLINVFTPILLVWGEILFPVLVSLGCAIWFYAVTAKLYFNNQTKPYYFRNLAVAYVILIVVAEVLL
;
A
#
# COMPACT_ATOMS: atom_id res chain seq x y z
N MET A 1 12.53 -16.84 -1.34
CA MET A 1 12.10 -15.74 -0.46
C MET A 1 10.99 -16.18 0.51
N ILE A 2 9.89 -16.72 0.05
CA ILE A 2 8.71 -17.07 0.90
C ILE A 2 9.02 -18.16 1.93
N ASN A 3 9.83 -19.19 1.60
CA ASN A 3 10.23 -20.20 2.57
C ASN A 3 11.06 -19.63 3.72
N LYS A 4 11.84 -18.55 3.49
CA LYS A 4 12.54 -17.83 4.56
C LYS A 4 11.60 -16.98 5.40
N LEU A 5 10.52 -16.44 4.81
CA LEU A 5 9.46 -15.72 5.54
C LEU A 5 8.70 -16.66 6.48
N ARG A 6 8.49 -17.91 6.10
CA ARG A 6 7.87 -18.93 6.96
C ARG A 6 8.78 -19.38 8.11
N ALA A 7 10.06 -19.55 7.84
CA ALA A 7 11.03 -20.02 8.84
C ALA A 7 11.20 -19.07 10.02
N ASN A 8 11.04 -17.74 9.80
CA ASN A 8 11.15 -16.70 10.82
C ASN A 8 9.93 -15.76 10.81
N TYR A 9 8.74 -16.34 10.92
CA TYR A 9 7.47 -15.61 10.79
C TYR A 9 7.40 -14.34 11.66
N ASN A 10 7.79 -14.41 12.92
CA ASN A 10 7.71 -13.27 13.83
C ASN A 10 8.61 -12.12 13.40
N LEU A 11 9.86 -12.39 13.03
CA LEU A 11 10.80 -11.39 12.56
C LEU A 11 10.34 -10.80 11.21
N SER A 12 9.88 -11.67 10.30
CA SER A 12 9.38 -11.25 8.99
C SER A 12 8.13 -10.37 9.11
N ASN A 13 7.23 -10.68 10.05
CA ASN A 13 6.04 -9.89 10.31
C ASN A 13 6.39 -8.48 10.79
N VAL A 14 7.33 -8.35 11.72
CA VAL A 14 7.78 -7.05 12.21
C VAL A 14 8.47 -6.25 11.09
N LEU A 15 9.37 -6.88 10.35
CA LEU A 15 10.07 -6.22 9.24
C LEU A 15 9.12 -5.73 8.14
N VAL A 16 8.14 -6.54 7.74
CA VAL A 16 7.16 -6.15 6.72
C VAL A 16 6.29 -5.00 7.19
N ARG A 17 5.91 -4.96 8.46
CA ARG A 17 5.14 -3.85 9.04
C ARG A 17 5.94 -2.55 9.06
N ILE A 18 7.20 -2.59 9.49
CA ILE A 18 8.08 -1.42 9.44
C ILE A 18 8.27 -0.95 8.00
N LEU A 19 8.54 -1.88 7.08
CA LEU A 19 8.69 -1.57 5.66
C LEU A 19 7.44 -0.90 5.09
N LEU A 20 6.25 -1.37 5.44
CA LEU A 20 4.98 -0.80 4.98
C LEU A 20 4.80 0.65 5.45
N VAL A 21 5.08 0.92 6.74
CA VAL A 21 4.99 2.28 7.28
C VAL A 21 6.01 3.20 6.60
N LEU A 22 7.26 2.78 6.47
CA LEU A 22 8.30 3.58 5.80
C LEU A 22 7.97 3.83 4.33
N ALA A 23 7.50 2.82 3.61
CA ALA A 23 7.11 2.95 2.21
C ALA A 23 5.91 3.92 2.05
N TYR A 24 4.95 3.87 2.97
CA TYR A 24 3.83 4.80 2.96
C TYR A 24 4.26 6.23 3.28
N VAL A 25 5.15 6.43 4.24
CA VAL A 25 5.72 7.77 4.53
C VAL A 25 6.42 8.32 3.28
N LEU A 26 7.24 7.50 2.61
CA LEU A 26 7.89 7.88 1.36
C LEU A 26 6.90 8.26 0.24
N TYR A 27 5.77 7.56 0.18
CA TYR A 27 4.72 7.81 -0.81
C TYR A 27 3.91 9.08 -0.53
N SER A 28 3.55 9.33 0.74
CA SER A 28 2.53 10.31 1.12
C SER A 28 3.08 11.63 1.64
N TRP A 29 4.39 11.73 1.94
CA TRP A 29 4.97 12.91 2.60
C TRP A 29 4.70 14.23 1.86
N GLN A 30 4.71 14.23 0.53
CA GLN A 30 4.44 15.42 -0.27
C GLN A 30 2.99 15.89 -0.17
N LYS A 31 2.03 14.95 -0.26
CA LYS A 31 0.61 15.27 -0.08
C LYS A 31 0.34 15.77 1.33
N SER A 32 0.91 15.12 2.33
CA SER A 32 0.78 15.52 3.73
C SER A 32 1.42 16.89 3.99
N LEU A 33 2.53 17.21 3.33
CA LEU A 33 3.16 18.53 3.40
C LEU A 33 2.23 19.60 2.80
N ALA A 34 1.64 19.35 1.65
CA ALA A 34 0.69 20.28 1.02
C ALA A 34 -0.54 20.52 1.90
N VAL A 35 -1.11 19.48 2.49
CA VAL A 35 -2.24 19.59 3.42
C VAL A 35 -1.83 20.35 4.70
N ALA A 36 -0.68 20.03 5.28
CA ALA A 36 -0.18 20.71 6.49
C ALA A 36 0.06 22.22 6.24
N THR A 37 0.59 22.60 5.09
CA THR A 37 0.80 24.00 4.73
C THR A 37 -0.51 24.75 4.55
N LEU A 38 -1.52 24.13 3.94
CA LEU A 38 -2.83 24.74 3.74
C LEU A 38 -3.61 24.92 5.05
N THR A 39 -3.69 23.85 5.87
CA THR A 39 -4.52 23.87 7.08
C THR A 39 -3.89 24.66 8.23
N LEU A 40 -2.59 24.47 8.47
CA LEU A 40 -1.89 25.19 9.53
C LEU A 40 -1.58 26.63 9.18
N GLY A 41 -1.25 26.93 7.92
CA GLY A 41 -1.07 28.31 7.44
C GLY A 41 -2.34 29.15 7.55
N GLN A 42 -3.50 28.56 7.32
CA GLN A 42 -4.80 29.21 7.50
C GLN A 42 -5.17 29.40 8.98
N MET A 43 -4.83 28.44 9.86
CA MET A 43 -5.20 28.49 11.27
C MET A 43 -4.28 29.38 12.12
N MET A 44 -3.00 29.47 11.78
CA MET A 44 -1.99 30.11 12.64
C MET A 44 -1.33 31.35 12.02
N GLY A 45 -1.87 31.89 10.92
CA GLY A 45 -1.42 33.17 10.36
C GLY A 45 0.09 33.27 10.18
N GLN A 46 0.66 32.59 9.21
CA GLN A 46 2.04 32.75 8.70
C GLN A 46 3.22 32.47 9.68
N ALA A 47 2.99 32.04 10.92
CA ALA A 47 4.03 31.97 11.95
C ALA A 47 4.84 30.65 11.97
N LEU A 48 4.51 29.64 11.15
CA LEU A 48 5.21 28.36 11.17
C LEU A 48 6.36 28.33 10.18
N SER A 49 7.58 28.12 10.69
CA SER A 49 8.77 27.89 9.86
C SER A 49 8.60 26.65 8.98
N GLY A 50 9.18 26.63 7.76
CA GLY A 50 9.07 25.51 6.82
C GLY A 50 9.46 24.14 7.42
N ASN A 51 10.34 24.12 8.41
CA ASN A 51 10.77 22.92 9.12
C ASN A 51 9.64 22.27 9.97
N TYR A 52 8.80 23.08 10.60
CA TYR A 52 7.68 22.57 11.38
C TYR A 52 6.65 21.85 10.50
N ASN A 53 6.36 22.38 9.35
CA ASN A 53 5.43 21.77 8.39
C ASN A 53 5.92 20.40 7.91
N LEU A 54 7.25 20.23 7.73
CA LEU A 54 7.84 18.95 7.35
C LEU A 54 7.65 17.88 8.44
N TRP A 55 7.90 18.24 9.72
CA TRP A 55 7.72 17.30 10.82
C TRP A 55 6.26 16.88 11.00
N VAL A 56 5.33 17.81 10.87
CA VAL A 56 3.89 17.52 10.92
C VAL A 56 3.50 16.60 9.76
N ALA A 57 4.00 16.86 8.55
CA ALA A 57 3.74 16.01 7.39
C ALA A 57 4.29 14.59 7.56
N LEU A 58 5.48 14.44 8.07
CA LEU A 58 6.08 13.13 8.35
C LEU A 58 5.30 12.38 9.44
N LEU A 59 4.90 13.07 10.51
CA LEU A 59 4.14 12.47 11.61
C LEU A 59 2.75 12.00 11.13
N THR A 60 2.02 12.82 10.39
CA THR A 60 0.71 12.46 9.83
C THR A 60 0.83 11.28 8.86
N SER A 61 1.85 11.28 8.01
CA SER A 61 2.13 10.15 7.10
C SER A 61 2.45 8.87 7.88
N ALA A 62 3.21 8.95 8.97
CA ALA A 62 3.52 7.79 9.80
C ALA A 62 2.26 7.24 10.49
N ILE A 63 1.40 8.10 11.04
CA ILE A 63 0.13 7.70 11.66
C ILE A 63 -0.76 6.97 10.64
N LEU A 64 -0.93 7.53 9.45
CA LEU A 64 -1.71 6.90 8.37
C LEU A 64 -1.07 5.56 7.93
N GLY A 65 0.25 5.48 7.85
CA GLY A 65 0.97 4.25 7.58
C GLY A 65 0.69 3.15 8.63
N VAL A 66 0.63 3.51 9.91
CA VAL A 66 0.23 2.58 10.99
C VAL A 66 -1.22 2.13 10.84
N ILE A 67 -2.12 3.02 10.46
CA ILE A 67 -3.52 2.68 10.20
C ILE A 67 -3.62 1.67 9.05
N ILE A 68 -2.93 1.90 7.94
CA ILE A 68 -2.88 0.97 6.80
C ILE A 68 -2.28 -0.38 7.21
N MET A 69 -1.24 -0.39 8.03
CA MET A 69 -0.62 -1.60 8.57
C MET A 69 -1.62 -2.48 9.35
N VAL A 70 -2.59 -1.87 10.03
CA VAL A 70 -3.65 -2.60 10.75
C VAL A 70 -4.76 -3.04 9.80
N ILE A 71 -5.17 -2.16 8.88
CA ILE A 71 -6.32 -2.40 7.98
C ILE A 71 -5.97 -3.44 6.90
N ALA A 72 -4.77 -3.43 6.35
CA ALA A 72 -4.39 -4.31 5.24
C ALA A 72 -4.60 -5.82 5.54
N PRO A 73 -4.15 -6.39 6.66
CA PRO A 73 -4.43 -7.79 6.98
C PRO A 73 -5.91 -8.06 7.29
N LEU A 74 -6.65 -7.06 7.79
CA LEU A 74 -8.10 -7.20 8.00
C LEU A 74 -8.84 -7.33 6.66
N ILE A 75 -8.53 -6.48 5.68
CA ILE A 75 -9.09 -6.58 4.33
C ILE A 75 -8.75 -7.94 3.71
N ALA A 76 -7.51 -8.40 3.84
CA ALA A 76 -7.08 -9.71 3.35
C ALA A 76 -7.90 -10.86 3.99
N ASN A 77 -8.16 -10.79 5.29
CA ASN A 77 -8.97 -11.77 6.01
C ASN A 77 -10.46 -11.72 5.57
N VAL A 78 -11.02 -10.52 5.40
CA VAL A 78 -12.39 -10.35 4.90
C VAL A 78 -12.52 -10.95 3.50
N PHE A 79 -11.53 -10.69 2.62
CA PHE A 79 -11.48 -11.28 1.28
C PHE A 79 -11.48 -12.81 1.32
N LEU A 80 -10.63 -13.44 2.13
CA LEU A 80 -10.56 -14.90 2.26
C LEU A 80 -11.88 -15.49 2.79
N ASN A 81 -12.51 -14.83 3.76
CA ASN A 81 -13.80 -15.26 4.30
C ASN A 81 -14.92 -15.16 3.26
N TYR A 82 -15.01 -14.02 2.57
CA TYR A 82 -16.02 -13.80 1.52
C TYR A 82 -15.86 -14.80 0.38
N SER A 83 -14.62 -15.06 -0.02
CA SER A 83 -14.28 -16.01 -1.09
C SER A 83 -14.34 -17.48 -0.65
N ARG A 84 -14.65 -17.76 0.63
CA ARG A 84 -14.73 -19.11 1.22
C ARG A 84 -13.42 -19.92 1.12
N PHE A 85 -12.28 -19.26 1.09
CA PHE A 85 -10.95 -19.92 1.06
C PHE A 85 -10.44 -20.20 2.47
N TYR A 86 -11.16 -21.05 3.22
CA TYR A 86 -10.87 -21.33 4.64
C TYR A 86 -9.57 -22.13 4.87
N THR A 87 -9.05 -22.80 3.86
CA THR A 87 -7.82 -23.59 3.93
C THR A 87 -6.55 -22.74 3.83
N VAL A 88 -6.68 -21.47 3.41
CA VAL A 88 -5.53 -20.56 3.27
C VAL A 88 -5.14 -20.03 4.66
N PRO A 89 -3.85 -20.12 5.07
CA PRO A 89 -3.40 -19.58 6.35
C PRO A 89 -3.46 -18.05 6.35
N ARG A 90 -4.42 -17.51 7.10
CA ARG A 90 -4.77 -16.08 7.12
C ARG A 90 -3.59 -15.18 7.46
N ALA A 91 -2.79 -15.60 8.43
CA ALA A 91 -1.65 -14.83 8.90
C ALA A 91 -0.57 -14.67 7.81
N GLU A 92 -0.25 -15.76 7.09
CA GLU A 92 0.71 -15.72 5.99
C GLU A 92 0.17 -14.93 4.79
N TYR A 93 -1.10 -15.13 4.45
CA TYR A 93 -1.74 -14.40 3.36
C TYR A 93 -1.78 -12.88 3.64
N GLY A 94 -2.14 -12.50 4.86
CA GLY A 94 -2.11 -11.10 5.30
C GLY A 94 -0.70 -10.49 5.25
N LEU A 95 0.33 -11.26 5.63
CA LEU A 95 1.73 -10.83 5.55
C LEU A 95 2.17 -10.59 4.09
N ILE A 96 1.80 -11.51 3.19
CA ILE A 96 2.09 -11.36 1.76
C ILE A 96 1.35 -10.14 1.20
N ALA A 97 0.08 -9.93 1.55
CA ALA A 97 -0.68 -8.76 1.14
C ALA A 97 -0.01 -7.46 1.60
N MET A 98 0.39 -7.36 2.86
CA MET A 98 1.13 -6.20 3.38
C MET A 98 2.44 -5.97 2.62
N LEU A 99 3.18 -7.01 2.28
CA LEU A 99 4.43 -6.90 1.51
C LEU A 99 4.19 -6.28 0.12
N PHE A 100 3.13 -6.71 -0.58
CA PHE A 100 2.81 -6.17 -1.91
C PHE A 100 2.28 -4.74 -1.85
N ILE A 101 1.53 -4.39 -0.81
CA ILE A 101 1.11 -3.00 -0.54
C ILE A 101 2.34 -2.13 -0.24
N ALA A 102 3.27 -2.61 0.58
CA ALA A 102 4.52 -1.90 0.84
C ALA A 102 5.36 -1.70 -0.43
N LEU A 103 5.44 -2.72 -1.29
CA LEU A 103 6.13 -2.64 -2.58
C LEU A 103 5.50 -1.58 -3.50
N TYR A 104 4.17 -1.55 -3.59
CA TYR A 104 3.43 -0.53 -4.34
C TYR A 104 3.78 0.89 -3.85
N PHE A 105 3.69 1.14 -2.55
CA PHE A 105 4.01 2.45 -1.98
C PHE A 105 5.49 2.80 -2.16
N ALA A 106 6.41 1.85 -2.02
CA ALA A 106 7.83 2.09 -2.22
C ALA A 106 8.14 2.50 -3.66
N ILE A 107 7.61 1.78 -4.65
CA ILE A 107 7.82 2.12 -6.07
C ILE A 107 7.23 3.49 -6.39
N CYS A 108 5.97 3.73 -6.02
CA CYS A 108 5.32 5.02 -6.27
C CYS A 108 6.01 6.16 -5.51
N GLY A 109 6.46 5.92 -4.28
CA GLY A 109 7.19 6.90 -3.47
C GLY A 109 8.53 7.29 -4.07
N VAL A 110 9.33 6.32 -4.51
CA VAL A 110 10.62 6.58 -5.20
C VAL A 110 10.41 7.36 -6.48
N LEU A 111 9.40 7.03 -7.26
CA LEU A 111 9.11 7.74 -8.50
C LEU A 111 8.66 9.18 -8.28
N ARG A 112 7.84 9.41 -7.25
CA ARG A 112 7.49 10.78 -6.84
C ARG A 112 8.73 11.54 -6.39
N LEU A 113 9.63 10.91 -5.64
CA LEU A 113 10.88 11.52 -5.23
C LEU A 113 11.72 11.92 -6.44
N ILE A 114 11.87 11.02 -7.43
CA ILE A 114 12.60 11.31 -8.68
C ILE A 114 11.93 12.47 -9.43
N ASN A 115 10.60 12.51 -9.48
CA ASN A 115 9.86 13.56 -10.19
C ASN A 115 10.04 14.96 -9.57
N VAL A 116 10.36 15.03 -8.26
CA VAL A 116 10.72 16.31 -7.60
C VAL A 116 12.02 16.89 -8.15
N PHE A 117 13.02 16.04 -8.40
CA PHE A 117 14.33 16.48 -8.86
C PHE A 117 14.43 16.59 -10.39
N THR A 118 13.69 15.74 -11.08
CA THR A 118 13.66 15.68 -12.54
C THR A 118 12.19 15.52 -12.98
N PRO A 119 11.47 16.63 -13.31
CA PRO A 119 10.08 16.58 -13.71
C PRO A 119 9.94 15.87 -15.08
N ILE A 120 10.11 14.56 -15.08
CA ILE A 120 9.99 13.69 -16.26
C ILE A 120 8.53 13.30 -16.50
N LEU A 121 7.76 13.20 -15.41
CA LEU A 121 6.36 12.80 -15.48
C LEU A 121 5.49 14.04 -15.70
N LEU A 122 4.99 14.17 -16.91
CA LEU A 122 3.86 15.05 -17.21
C LEU A 122 2.65 14.66 -16.33
N VAL A 123 1.68 15.56 -16.17
CA VAL A 123 0.46 15.36 -15.35
C VAL A 123 -0.20 13.98 -15.57
N TRP A 124 -0.21 13.49 -16.80
CA TRP A 124 -0.71 12.13 -17.14
C TRP A 124 0.11 11.00 -16.52
N GLY A 125 1.41 11.18 -16.33
CA GLY A 125 2.26 10.19 -15.69
C GLY A 125 1.99 10.05 -14.20
N GLU A 126 1.57 11.12 -13.53
CA GLU A 126 1.21 11.07 -12.10
C GLU A 126 -0.06 10.25 -11.82
N ILE A 127 -0.97 10.18 -12.79
CA ILE A 127 -2.21 9.39 -12.68
C ILE A 127 -2.01 7.97 -13.20
N LEU A 128 -1.51 7.83 -14.42
CA LEU A 128 -1.34 6.53 -15.09
C LEU A 128 -0.33 5.63 -14.40
N PHE A 129 0.75 6.21 -13.90
CA PHE A 129 1.85 5.42 -13.34
C PHE A 129 1.47 4.65 -12.07
N PRO A 130 0.83 5.25 -11.04
CA PRO A 130 0.34 4.51 -9.89
C PRO A 130 -0.64 3.40 -10.26
N VAL A 131 -1.51 3.62 -11.26
CA VAL A 131 -2.45 2.60 -11.74
C VAL A 131 -1.71 1.41 -12.36
N LEU A 132 -0.71 1.66 -13.22
CA LEU A 132 0.09 0.60 -13.83
C LEU A 132 0.91 -0.18 -12.79
N VAL A 133 1.50 0.51 -11.82
CA VAL A 133 2.24 -0.14 -10.71
C VAL A 133 1.29 -0.97 -9.86
N SER A 134 0.11 -0.46 -9.53
CA SER A 134 -0.88 -1.22 -8.74
C SER A 134 -1.34 -2.47 -9.46
N LEU A 135 -1.59 -2.38 -10.76
CA LEU A 135 -1.96 -3.53 -11.61
C LEU A 135 -0.83 -4.57 -11.64
N GLY A 136 0.41 -4.12 -11.85
CA GLY A 136 1.60 -5.00 -11.81
C GLY A 136 1.76 -5.71 -10.48
N CYS A 137 1.60 -5.00 -9.36
CA CYS A 137 1.63 -5.57 -8.02
C CYS A 137 0.48 -6.57 -7.79
N ALA A 138 -0.74 -6.28 -8.28
CA ALA A 138 -1.89 -7.18 -8.16
C ALA A 138 -1.68 -8.48 -8.97
N ILE A 139 -1.18 -8.38 -10.20
CA ILE A 139 -0.85 -9.55 -11.03
C ILE A 139 0.23 -10.39 -10.36
N TRP A 140 1.26 -9.77 -9.83
CA TRP A 140 2.34 -10.49 -9.15
C TRP A 140 1.86 -11.11 -7.84
N PHE A 141 1.07 -10.39 -7.05
CA PHE A 141 0.41 -10.94 -5.87
C PHE A 141 -0.42 -12.18 -6.19
N TYR A 142 -1.24 -12.12 -7.26
CA TYR A 142 -1.99 -13.26 -7.75
C TYR A 142 -1.07 -14.43 -8.10
N ALA A 143 -0.03 -14.20 -8.90
CA ALA A 143 0.88 -15.26 -9.34
C ALA A 143 1.56 -15.98 -8.16
N VAL A 144 1.99 -15.23 -7.15
CA VAL A 144 2.63 -15.76 -5.94
C VAL A 144 1.64 -16.54 -5.09
N THR A 145 0.49 -15.97 -4.77
CA THR A 145 -0.50 -16.59 -3.88
C THR A 145 -1.20 -17.77 -4.56
N ALA A 146 -1.48 -17.67 -5.87
CA ALA A 146 -2.04 -18.78 -6.65
C ALA A 146 -1.11 -20.00 -6.69
N LYS A 147 0.20 -19.79 -6.78
CA LYS A 147 1.19 -20.87 -6.75
C LYS A 147 1.32 -21.51 -5.36
N LEU A 148 1.12 -20.72 -4.29
CA LEU A 148 1.33 -21.20 -2.93
C LEU A 148 0.13 -21.92 -2.35
N TYR A 149 -1.08 -21.46 -2.65
CA TYR A 149 -2.28 -21.86 -1.90
C TYR A 149 -3.36 -22.52 -2.76
N PHE A 150 -3.28 -22.39 -4.09
CA PHE A 150 -4.38 -22.81 -4.96
C PHE A 150 -3.92 -23.85 -5.99
N ASN A 151 -4.76 -24.87 -6.20
CA ASN A 151 -4.59 -25.88 -7.25
C ASN A 151 -5.22 -25.41 -8.56
N ASN A 152 -5.02 -26.15 -9.65
CA ASN A 152 -5.51 -25.78 -10.99
C ASN A 152 -7.03 -25.61 -11.06
N GLN A 153 -7.81 -26.29 -10.20
CA GLN A 153 -9.27 -26.19 -10.20
C GLN A 153 -9.76 -24.92 -9.49
N THR A 154 -9.05 -24.47 -8.44
CA THR A 154 -9.45 -23.33 -7.63
C THR A 154 -8.88 -22.00 -8.12
N LYS A 155 -7.77 -22.01 -8.88
CA LYS A 155 -7.15 -20.80 -9.45
C LYS A 155 -8.10 -19.87 -10.22
N PRO A 156 -9.00 -20.37 -11.11
CA PRO A 156 -9.90 -19.47 -11.84
C PRO A 156 -10.87 -18.73 -10.93
N TYR A 157 -11.39 -19.40 -9.89
CA TYR A 157 -12.26 -18.77 -8.89
C TYR A 157 -11.51 -17.73 -8.05
N TYR A 158 -10.28 -18.04 -7.66
CA TYR A 158 -9.43 -17.10 -6.95
C TYR A 158 -9.14 -15.87 -7.79
N PHE A 159 -8.76 -16.04 -9.07
CA PHE A 159 -8.52 -14.94 -10.00
C PHE A 159 -9.75 -14.04 -10.13
N ARG A 160 -10.91 -14.61 -10.38
CA ARG A 160 -12.16 -13.85 -10.52
C ARG A 160 -12.47 -13.04 -9.27
N ASN A 161 -12.40 -13.66 -8.10
CA ASN A 161 -12.71 -12.98 -6.84
C ASN A 161 -11.68 -11.88 -6.52
N LEU A 162 -10.40 -12.11 -6.82
CA LEU A 162 -9.35 -11.11 -6.62
C LEU A 162 -9.54 -9.93 -7.59
N ALA A 163 -9.89 -10.19 -8.84
CA ALA A 163 -10.16 -9.14 -9.83
C ALA A 163 -11.34 -8.26 -9.39
N VAL A 164 -12.44 -8.87 -8.92
CA VAL A 164 -13.60 -8.13 -8.39
C VAL A 164 -13.20 -7.30 -7.17
N ALA A 165 -12.47 -7.87 -6.21
CA ALA A 165 -12.01 -7.15 -5.03
C ALA A 165 -11.08 -5.98 -5.39
N TYR A 166 -10.21 -6.16 -6.38
CA TYR A 166 -9.32 -5.11 -6.88
C TYR A 166 -10.09 -3.95 -7.51
N VAL A 167 -11.09 -4.25 -8.36
CA VAL A 167 -11.95 -3.21 -8.96
C VAL A 167 -12.71 -2.44 -7.88
N ILE A 168 -13.29 -3.14 -6.89
CA ILE A 168 -13.99 -2.49 -5.76
C ILE A 168 -13.03 -1.57 -5.00
N LEU A 169 -11.81 -2.01 -4.71
CA LEU A 169 -10.82 -1.20 -3.99
C LEU A 169 -10.43 0.05 -4.77
N ILE A 170 -10.25 -0.03 -6.09
CA ILE A 170 -9.97 1.14 -6.93
C ILE A 170 -11.15 2.12 -6.90
N VAL A 171 -12.39 1.63 -7.10
CA VAL A 171 -13.58 2.49 -7.09
C VAL A 171 -13.74 3.18 -5.74
N VAL A 172 -13.56 2.45 -4.64
CA VAL A 172 -13.62 3.02 -3.28
C VAL A 172 -12.52 4.06 -3.07
N ALA A 173 -11.29 3.79 -3.54
CA ALA A 173 -10.19 4.74 -3.44
C ALA A 173 -10.47 6.03 -4.22
N GLU A 174 -11.03 5.95 -5.43
CA GLU A 174 -11.39 7.11 -6.26
C GLU A 174 -12.55 7.93 -5.68
N VAL A 175 -13.48 7.27 -4.97
CA VAL A 175 -14.63 7.98 -4.36
C VAL A 175 -14.25 8.65 -3.03
N LEU A 176 -13.27 8.08 -2.29
CA LEU A 176 -12.86 8.58 -0.97
C LEU A 176 -11.66 9.56 -1.03
N LEU A 177 -10.93 9.66 -2.14
CA LEU A 177 -9.77 10.53 -2.33
C LEU A 177 -10.09 11.74 -3.22
#